data_daa4a5ab0f320d66d44370b7e2a4fdee
#
_entry.id   daa4a5ab0f320d66d44370b7e2a4fdee
#
_cell.length_a   1.000
_cell.length_b   1.000
_cell.length_c   1.000
_cell.angle_alpha   90.00
_cell.angle_beta   90.00
_cell.angle_gamma   90.00
#
_symmetry.space_group_name_H-M   'P 1'
#
loop_
_entity.id
_entity.type
_entity.pdbx_description
1 polymer ?
#
loop_
_entity_poly.entity_id
_entity_poly.type
_entity_poly.pdbx_seq_one_letter_code
_entity_poly.pdbx_strand_id
1 'polypeptide(L)'
;MRRYITVIVSLLIACAVWSQTDSRCALLQGVPLEGPLDSLRVQLQAADWTEWGQSDDEEDYYFRGKFYGIRAKLLVSISPTSKFLTSAYVSVGPYSTQAMLDKNLQYFYYKLRQDYGDFVERDGSWVYMDDFSSVKMSVVDNENGSRDIRVLFLPMASYYKDAISMGLHGPVQEVVTENALSEDQFMHFSQDGQIENPDLVARQYNRYGYLLSAQMTEQEGHSDVTYDYDSQYRLVRRTLINETANIRYIHEYTYNEHDEIASQSQKVFKGDECVLTLNMHNSYMTRDDQGNWTTNSLSLSYWEKGSQSQHTTVLQKRTLAYWEE
;
A
#
# COMPACT_ATOMS: atom_id res chain seq x y z
N MET A 1 7.41 -17.09 -47.38
CA MET A 1 7.68 -15.73 -46.87
C MET A 1 6.58 -15.12 -46.00
N ARG A 2 5.28 -15.36 -46.19
CA ARG A 2 4.18 -14.79 -45.37
C ARG A 2 4.07 -15.36 -43.93
N ARG A 3 4.56 -16.56 -43.64
CA ARG A 3 4.46 -17.19 -42.31
C ARG A 3 5.49 -16.67 -41.27
N TYR A 4 6.60 -16.10 -41.71
CA TYR A 4 7.66 -15.59 -40.84
C TYR A 4 7.37 -14.15 -40.37
N ILE A 5 6.59 -13.38 -41.12
CA ILE A 5 6.21 -12.00 -40.72
C ILE A 5 5.21 -11.99 -39.56
N THR A 6 4.31 -12.97 -39.50
CA THR A 6 3.31 -13.09 -38.42
C THR A 6 3.93 -13.45 -37.07
N VAL A 7 5.01 -14.27 -37.09
CA VAL A 7 5.71 -14.68 -35.86
C VAL A 7 6.54 -13.52 -35.30
N ILE A 8 7.17 -12.71 -36.15
CA ILE A 8 7.97 -11.55 -35.73
C ILE A 8 7.08 -10.43 -35.16
N VAL A 9 5.91 -10.20 -35.75
CA VAL A 9 4.93 -9.22 -35.21
C VAL A 9 4.33 -9.69 -33.90
N SER A 10 4.09 -10.98 -33.72
CA SER A 10 3.62 -11.53 -32.45
C SER A 10 4.68 -11.47 -31.32
N LEU A 11 5.97 -11.62 -31.69
CA LEU A 11 7.08 -11.47 -30.72
C LEU A 11 7.32 -9.99 -30.33
N LEU A 12 7.13 -9.06 -31.27
CA LEU A 12 7.26 -7.62 -30.98
C LEU A 12 6.08 -7.10 -30.13
N ILE A 13 4.88 -7.65 -30.28
CA ILE A 13 3.72 -7.32 -29.43
C ILE A 13 3.90 -7.94 -28.04
N ALA A 14 4.50 -9.14 -27.93
CA ALA A 14 4.80 -9.75 -26.62
C ALA A 14 5.87 -8.97 -25.84
N CYS A 15 6.83 -8.32 -26.51
CA CYS A 15 7.83 -7.47 -25.83
C CYS A 15 7.29 -6.09 -25.43
N ALA A 16 6.20 -5.61 -26.03
CA ALA A 16 5.60 -4.31 -25.70
C ALA A 16 4.60 -4.35 -24.51
N VAL A 17 4.20 -5.56 -24.09
CA VAL A 17 3.25 -5.74 -22.95
C VAL A 17 3.97 -5.90 -21.59
N TRP A 18 5.31 -5.87 -21.57
CA TRP A 18 6.09 -6.08 -20.33
C TRP A 18 6.65 -4.80 -19.69
N SER A 19 6.09 -3.62 -19.98
CA SER A 19 6.55 -2.37 -19.37
C SER A 19 5.45 -1.52 -18.74
N GLN A 20 4.33 -2.11 -18.37
CA GLN A 20 3.45 -1.53 -17.34
C GLN A 20 3.47 -2.46 -16.15
N THR A 21 4.58 -2.43 -15.41
CA THR A 21 4.51 -2.73 -13.99
C THR A 21 3.72 -1.56 -13.39
N ASP A 22 2.48 -1.82 -12.99
CA ASP A 22 1.73 -0.98 -12.04
C ASP A 22 2.53 -0.95 -10.73
N SER A 23 3.67 -0.24 -10.74
CA SER A 23 4.42 0.02 -9.53
C SER A 23 3.74 1.18 -8.82
N ARG A 24 2.93 0.85 -7.84
CA ARG A 24 2.31 1.82 -6.92
C ARG A 24 3.31 2.29 -5.86
N CYS A 25 4.57 2.50 -6.24
CA CYS A 25 5.63 2.94 -5.34
C CYS A 25 6.76 3.64 -6.09
N ALA A 26 7.58 4.39 -5.37
CA ALA A 26 8.81 4.95 -5.91
C ALA A 26 9.75 3.85 -6.41
N LEU A 27 10.42 4.09 -7.54
CA LEU A 27 11.36 3.16 -8.17
C LEU A 27 12.79 3.70 -8.12
N LEU A 28 13.66 3.11 -7.33
CA LEU A 28 15.09 3.40 -7.41
C LEU A 28 15.68 2.70 -8.65
N GLN A 29 15.67 3.38 -9.80
CA GLN A 29 16.15 2.82 -11.08
C GLN A 29 15.52 1.45 -11.40
N GLY A 30 14.22 1.33 -11.23
CA GLY A 30 13.47 0.08 -11.47
C GLY A 30 13.39 -0.86 -10.27
N VAL A 31 14.08 -0.58 -9.17
CA VAL A 31 13.91 -1.31 -7.90
C VAL A 31 12.73 -0.70 -7.15
N PRO A 32 11.65 -1.45 -6.92
CA PRO A 32 10.54 -0.96 -6.12
C PRO A 32 10.97 -0.67 -4.67
N LEU A 33 10.78 0.56 -4.23
CA LEU A 33 11.09 0.97 -2.85
C LEU A 33 9.85 0.73 -1.97
N GLU A 34 9.56 -0.53 -1.70
CA GLU A 34 8.42 -0.96 -0.90
C GLU A 34 8.64 -2.32 -0.27
N GLY A 35 7.79 -2.68 0.68
CA GLY A 35 7.76 -4.02 1.25
C GLY A 35 8.83 -4.27 2.32
N PRO A 36 8.96 -5.53 2.74
CA PRO A 36 9.89 -5.90 3.81
C PRO A 36 11.35 -5.81 3.34
N LEU A 37 12.23 -5.47 4.28
CA LEU A 37 13.67 -5.30 4.05
C LEU A 37 14.32 -6.48 3.32
N ASP A 38 13.97 -7.72 3.66
CA ASP A 38 14.61 -8.89 3.05
C ASP A 38 14.32 -9.00 1.56
N SER A 39 13.11 -8.66 1.13
CA SER A 39 12.75 -8.59 -0.29
C SER A 39 13.50 -7.47 -1.00
N LEU A 40 13.62 -6.31 -0.35
CA LEU A 40 14.36 -5.17 -0.88
C LEU A 40 15.86 -5.47 -1.01
N ARG A 41 16.48 -6.15 -0.04
CA ARG A 41 17.88 -6.58 -0.09
C ARG A 41 18.18 -7.40 -1.35
N VAL A 42 17.34 -8.38 -1.66
CA VAL A 42 17.50 -9.21 -2.86
C VAL A 42 17.43 -8.39 -4.14
N GLN A 43 16.49 -7.44 -4.21
CA GLN A 43 16.32 -6.57 -5.37
C GLN A 43 17.45 -5.56 -5.52
N LEU A 44 17.89 -4.95 -4.42
CA LEU A 44 19.04 -4.03 -4.41
C LEU A 44 20.32 -4.75 -4.82
N GLN A 45 20.55 -5.99 -4.34
CA GLN A 45 21.70 -6.78 -4.74
C GLN A 45 21.66 -7.12 -6.23
N ALA A 46 20.50 -7.44 -6.78
CA ALA A 46 20.33 -7.67 -8.22
C ALA A 46 20.57 -6.40 -9.06
N ALA A 47 20.42 -5.21 -8.47
CA ALA A 47 20.70 -3.91 -9.07
C ALA A 47 22.11 -3.36 -8.72
N ASP A 48 23.07 -4.23 -8.37
CA ASP A 48 24.45 -3.91 -8.03
C ASP A 48 24.64 -2.98 -6.80
N TRP A 49 23.68 -2.96 -5.88
CA TRP A 49 23.87 -2.34 -4.58
C TRP A 49 24.36 -3.37 -3.57
N THR A 50 25.37 -3.01 -2.79
CA THR A 50 25.98 -3.86 -1.77
C THR A 50 25.76 -3.27 -0.39
N GLU A 51 25.14 -4.02 0.51
CA GLU A 51 25.00 -3.65 1.91
C GLU A 51 26.39 -3.62 2.59
N TRP A 52 26.63 -2.61 3.41
CA TRP A 52 27.92 -2.46 4.09
C TRP A 52 27.81 -2.13 5.58
N GLY A 53 26.61 -1.93 6.10
CA GLY A 53 26.35 -1.69 7.52
C GLY A 53 24.89 -1.45 7.84
N GLN A 54 24.62 -1.41 9.12
CA GLN A 54 23.32 -1.06 9.70
C GLN A 54 23.55 -0.20 10.94
N SER A 55 22.51 0.52 11.39
CA SER A 55 22.50 1.25 12.66
C SER A 55 22.37 0.29 13.84
N ASP A 56 22.73 0.76 15.06
CA ASP A 56 22.68 -0.05 16.28
C ASP A 56 21.25 -0.43 16.68
N ASP A 57 20.25 0.36 16.28
CA ASP A 57 18.82 0.13 16.51
C ASP A 57 18.16 -0.75 15.43
N GLU A 58 18.94 -1.13 14.39
CA GLU A 58 18.46 -1.93 13.27
C GLU A 58 17.30 -1.28 12.49
N GLU A 59 17.22 0.04 12.49
CA GLU A 59 16.20 0.79 11.73
C GLU A 59 16.76 1.33 10.42
N ASP A 60 18.09 1.57 10.35
CA ASP A 60 18.76 2.11 9.18
C ASP A 60 19.78 1.12 8.59
N TYR A 61 19.71 0.93 7.26
CA TYR A 61 20.58 0.03 6.51
C TYR A 61 21.31 0.79 5.41
N TYR A 62 22.62 0.57 5.33
CA TYR A 62 23.53 1.31 4.46
C TYR A 62 23.97 0.45 3.28
N PHE A 63 23.79 0.97 2.06
CA PHE A 63 24.22 0.33 0.82
C PHE A 63 25.17 1.24 0.05
N ARG A 64 26.03 0.61 -0.78
CA ARG A 64 26.89 1.29 -1.75
C ARG A 64 26.61 0.73 -3.13
N GLY A 65 26.54 1.61 -4.12
CA GLY A 65 26.24 1.21 -5.49
C GLY A 65 26.45 2.35 -6.47
N LYS A 66 25.67 2.35 -7.53
CA LYS A 66 25.66 3.41 -8.53
C LYS A 66 24.25 3.95 -8.71
N PHE A 67 24.11 5.26 -8.65
CA PHE A 67 22.89 5.97 -8.98
C PHE A 67 23.07 6.65 -10.33
N TYR A 68 22.33 6.18 -11.35
CA TYR A 68 22.50 6.56 -12.76
C TYR A 68 23.96 6.50 -13.22
N GLY A 69 24.67 5.42 -12.85
CA GLY A 69 26.07 5.18 -13.23
C GLY A 69 27.12 5.92 -12.37
N ILE A 70 26.71 6.79 -11.47
CA ILE A 70 27.62 7.53 -10.55
C ILE A 70 27.65 6.83 -9.19
N ARG A 71 28.84 6.67 -8.60
CA ARG A 71 28.98 6.09 -7.25
C ARG A 71 28.14 6.84 -6.24
N ALA A 72 27.36 6.09 -5.47
CA ALA A 72 26.43 6.63 -4.49
C ALA A 72 26.38 5.79 -3.22
N LYS A 73 25.88 6.40 -2.16
CA LYS A 73 25.45 5.71 -0.93
C LYS A 73 23.94 5.74 -0.90
N LEU A 74 23.36 4.66 -0.43
CA LEU A 74 21.93 4.55 -0.17
C LEU A 74 21.74 4.21 1.29
N LEU A 75 20.91 4.99 1.97
CA LEU A 75 20.38 4.72 3.29
C LEU A 75 18.92 4.27 3.10
N VAL A 76 18.59 3.16 3.71
CA VAL A 76 17.23 2.63 3.75
C VAL A 76 16.78 2.62 5.20
N SER A 77 15.73 3.35 5.53
CA SER A 77 15.13 3.33 6.86
C SER A 77 13.90 2.41 6.85
N ILE A 78 13.70 1.65 7.91
CA ILE A 78 12.58 0.73 8.08
C ILE A 78 11.79 1.05 9.33
N SER A 79 10.51 0.69 9.33
CA SER A 79 9.69 0.74 10.54
C SER A 79 10.16 -0.31 11.54
N PRO A 80 10.38 0.04 12.81
CA PRO A 80 10.77 -0.91 13.84
C PRO A 80 9.72 -2.00 14.07
N THR A 81 8.45 -1.68 13.81
CA THR A 81 7.32 -2.57 14.04
C THR A 81 7.09 -3.50 12.85
N SER A 82 6.96 -2.95 11.64
CA SER A 82 6.59 -3.70 10.44
C SER A 82 7.79 -4.32 9.72
N LYS A 83 8.99 -3.79 9.99
CA LYS A 83 10.22 -4.12 9.24
C LYS A 83 10.14 -3.79 7.74
N PHE A 84 9.22 -2.91 7.37
CA PHE A 84 9.05 -2.41 6.02
C PHE A 84 9.81 -1.09 5.84
N LEU A 85 10.16 -0.76 4.60
CA LEU A 85 10.85 0.48 4.24
C LEU A 85 9.95 1.71 4.53
N THR A 86 10.41 2.67 5.24
CA THR A 86 9.76 3.97 5.49
C THR A 86 10.33 5.08 4.64
N SER A 87 11.63 5.01 4.33
CA SER A 87 12.29 5.95 3.42
C SER A 87 13.51 5.33 2.78
N ALA A 88 13.88 5.83 1.61
CA ALA A 88 15.17 5.54 0.99
C ALA A 88 15.84 6.84 0.59
N TYR A 89 17.13 6.94 0.85
CA TYR A 89 17.87 8.16 0.73
C TYR A 89 19.18 7.93 -0.01
N VAL A 90 19.27 8.45 -1.23
CA VAL A 90 20.50 8.37 -2.03
C VAL A 90 21.34 9.62 -1.83
N SER A 91 22.62 9.46 -1.53
CA SER A 91 23.61 10.54 -1.47
C SER A 91 24.70 10.34 -2.51
N VAL A 92 24.94 11.37 -3.31
CA VAL A 92 25.98 11.41 -4.35
C VAL A 92 26.89 12.61 -4.09
N GLY A 93 28.15 12.36 -3.99
CA GLY A 93 29.16 13.35 -3.64
C GLY A 93 30.32 12.73 -2.87
N PRO A 94 31.16 13.49 -2.16
CA PRO A 94 31.10 14.96 -2.04
C PRO A 94 31.61 15.71 -3.27
N TYR A 95 31.03 16.88 -3.54
CA TYR A 95 31.45 17.79 -4.60
C TYR A 95 32.19 18.98 -3.96
N SER A 96 33.44 19.22 -4.40
CA SER A 96 34.27 20.32 -3.89
C SER A 96 34.14 21.60 -4.72
N THR A 97 33.58 21.52 -5.94
CA THR A 97 33.45 22.69 -6.82
C THR A 97 32.01 22.88 -7.28
N GLN A 98 31.60 24.15 -7.42
CA GLN A 98 30.25 24.49 -7.92
C GLN A 98 29.98 23.90 -9.31
N ALA A 99 30.96 23.99 -10.21
CA ALA A 99 30.75 23.49 -11.60
C ALA A 99 30.51 21.99 -11.68
N MET A 100 31.15 21.17 -10.81
CA MET A 100 30.86 19.72 -10.74
C MET A 100 29.49 19.45 -10.13
N LEU A 101 29.10 20.19 -9.10
CA LEU A 101 27.81 20.10 -8.48
C LEU A 101 26.69 20.40 -9.50
N ASP A 102 26.76 21.55 -10.18
CA ASP A 102 25.75 22.01 -11.13
C ASP A 102 25.58 21.02 -12.29
N LYS A 103 26.70 20.51 -12.83
CA LYS A 103 26.68 19.50 -13.89
C LYS A 103 25.93 18.23 -13.46
N ASN A 104 26.25 17.72 -12.27
CA ASN A 104 25.63 16.48 -11.78
C ASN A 104 24.19 16.72 -11.33
N LEU A 105 23.87 17.89 -10.78
CA LEU A 105 22.53 18.28 -10.41
C LEU A 105 21.59 18.28 -11.63
N GLN A 106 22.02 18.92 -12.73
CA GLN A 106 21.29 18.89 -13.99
C GLN A 106 21.14 17.49 -14.56
N TYR A 107 22.20 16.67 -14.46
CA TYR A 107 22.16 15.29 -14.92
C TYR A 107 21.14 14.45 -14.16
N PHE A 108 21.14 14.52 -12.82
CA PHE A 108 20.19 13.78 -11.99
C PHE A 108 18.77 14.30 -12.16
N TYR A 109 18.58 15.62 -12.24
CA TYR A 109 17.27 16.21 -12.52
C TYR A 109 16.68 15.66 -13.83
N TYR A 110 17.47 15.63 -14.90
CA TYR A 110 17.05 15.08 -16.17
C TYR A 110 16.68 13.58 -16.08
N LYS A 111 17.50 12.78 -15.37
CA LYS A 111 17.26 11.35 -15.19
C LYS A 111 16.02 11.07 -14.36
N LEU A 112 15.86 11.74 -13.25
CA LEU A 112 14.69 11.61 -12.39
C LEU A 112 13.42 12.05 -13.13
N ARG A 113 13.50 13.12 -13.93
CA ARG A 113 12.39 13.55 -14.75
C ARG A 113 11.98 12.54 -15.82
N GLN A 114 12.92 11.77 -16.37
CA GLN A 114 12.62 10.66 -17.27
C GLN A 114 11.87 9.51 -16.59
N ASP A 115 12.22 9.22 -15.34
CA ASP A 115 11.65 8.10 -14.60
C ASP A 115 10.30 8.45 -13.92
N TYR A 116 10.15 9.69 -13.46
CA TYR A 116 9.00 10.12 -12.65
C TYR A 116 8.07 11.12 -13.34
N GLY A 117 8.59 11.98 -14.21
CA GLY A 117 7.84 13.10 -14.79
C GLY A 117 8.31 14.45 -14.28
N ASP A 118 7.43 15.44 -14.28
CA ASP A 118 7.80 16.84 -13.98
C ASP A 118 7.97 17.07 -12.46
N PHE A 119 9.07 17.70 -12.09
CA PHE A 119 9.36 18.14 -10.74
C PHE A 119 9.00 19.61 -10.55
N VAL A 120 8.47 19.93 -9.38
CA VAL A 120 8.18 21.31 -8.96
C VAL A 120 9.28 21.78 -8.00
N GLU A 121 9.80 22.99 -8.22
CA GLU A 121 10.75 23.58 -7.29
C GLU A 121 10.03 24.15 -6.06
N ARG A 122 10.43 23.72 -4.87
CA ARG A 122 9.93 24.19 -3.57
C ARG A 122 11.09 24.32 -2.59
N ASP A 123 11.27 25.49 -1.99
CA ASP A 123 12.28 25.76 -0.96
C ASP A 123 13.70 25.30 -1.33
N GLY A 124 14.13 25.56 -2.57
CA GLY A 124 15.43 25.17 -3.08
C GLY A 124 15.62 23.67 -3.31
N SER A 125 14.55 22.92 -3.36
CA SER A 125 14.52 21.48 -3.67
C SER A 125 13.58 21.24 -4.85
N TRP A 126 13.82 20.16 -5.60
CA TRP A 126 12.92 19.68 -6.65
C TRP A 126 12.10 18.51 -6.12
N VAL A 127 10.78 18.62 -6.16
CA VAL A 127 9.84 17.65 -5.60
C VAL A 127 8.94 17.10 -6.69
N TYR A 128 8.88 15.80 -6.81
CA TYR A 128 7.84 15.06 -7.51
C TYR A 128 6.94 14.40 -6.45
N MET A 129 5.63 14.36 -6.72
CA MET A 129 4.66 13.74 -5.83
C MET A 129 3.53 13.15 -6.67
N ASP A 130 3.14 11.92 -6.36
CA ASP A 130 1.94 11.27 -6.85
C ASP A 130 1.17 10.63 -5.68
N ASP A 131 0.13 9.84 -5.97
CA ASP A 131 -0.71 9.20 -4.95
C ASP A 131 0.04 8.13 -4.11
N PHE A 132 1.24 7.72 -4.54
CA PHE A 132 1.96 6.58 -3.97
C PHE A 132 3.34 6.94 -3.43
N SER A 133 3.91 8.05 -3.89
CA SER A 133 5.28 8.38 -3.55
C SER A 133 5.60 9.88 -3.65
N SER A 134 6.58 10.30 -2.87
CA SER A 134 7.24 11.58 -3.04
C SER A 134 8.74 11.36 -3.28
N VAL A 135 9.28 12.05 -4.27
CA VAL A 135 10.71 12.06 -4.57
C VAL A 135 11.23 13.49 -4.47
N LYS A 136 12.15 13.72 -3.55
CA LYS A 136 12.74 15.05 -3.31
C LYS A 136 14.23 15.03 -3.59
N MET A 137 14.68 15.86 -4.54
CA MET A 137 16.09 16.10 -4.80
C MET A 137 16.51 17.45 -4.22
N SER A 138 17.61 17.47 -3.48
CA SER A 138 18.17 18.66 -2.82
C SER A 138 19.70 18.64 -2.83
N VAL A 139 20.28 19.81 -2.57
CA VAL A 139 21.71 19.97 -2.30
C VAL A 139 21.89 20.18 -0.80
N VAL A 140 22.83 19.48 -0.20
CA VAL A 140 23.13 19.58 1.23
C VAL A 140 24.58 19.91 1.46
N ASP A 141 24.83 20.93 2.28
CA ASP A 141 26.17 21.33 2.70
C ASP A 141 26.67 20.38 3.81
N ASN A 142 27.89 19.88 3.65
CA ASN A 142 28.58 19.08 4.66
C ASN A 142 29.43 19.97 5.57
N GLU A 143 29.70 19.50 6.78
CA GLU A 143 30.52 20.23 7.77
C GLU A 143 31.91 20.63 7.27
N ASN A 144 32.48 19.87 6.33
CA ASN A 144 33.79 20.13 5.72
C ASN A 144 33.74 21.10 4.52
N GLY A 145 32.58 21.73 4.28
CA GLY A 145 32.37 22.68 3.17
C GLY A 145 32.19 22.05 1.80
N SER A 146 32.18 20.72 1.71
CA SER A 146 31.75 20.03 0.48
C SER A 146 30.22 19.90 0.44
N ARG A 147 29.68 19.56 -0.71
CA ARG A 147 28.23 19.42 -0.91
C ARG A 147 27.87 18.08 -1.52
N ASP A 148 26.75 17.53 -1.11
CA ASP A 148 26.15 16.32 -1.68
C ASP A 148 24.85 16.65 -2.38
N ILE A 149 24.58 15.94 -3.47
CA ILE A 149 23.23 15.85 -4.03
C ILE A 149 22.53 14.71 -3.32
N ARG A 150 21.36 15.01 -2.78
CA ARG A 150 20.55 14.05 -2.04
C ARG A 150 19.20 13.84 -2.72
N VAL A 151 18.82 12.58 -2.85
CA VAL A 151 17.49 12.19 -3.36
C VAL A 151 16.80 11.35 -2.31
N LEU A 152 15.74 11.88 -1.75
CA LEU A 152 14.88 11.22 -0.77
C LEU A 152 13.68 10.64 -1.51
N PHE A 153 13.40 9.38 -1.26
CA PHE A 153 12.22 8.66 -1.72
C PHE A 153 11.36 8.34 -0.50
N LEU A 154 10.13 8.85 -0.49
CA LEU A 154 9.16 8.60 0.57
C LEU A 154 7.95 7.90 -0.04
N PRO A 155 7.53 6.75 0.48
CA PRO A 155 6.22 6.22 0.16
C PRO A 155 5.16 7.16 0.75
N MET A 156 4.24 7.64 -0.09
CA MET A 156 3.10 8.47 0.35
C MET A 156 1.99 7.63 0.95
N ALA A 157 1.88 6.37 0.50
CA ALA A 157 0.90 5.45 1.03
C ALA A 157 1.47 4.72 2.24
N SER A 158 0.57 4.48 3.20
CA SER A 158 0.85 3.61 4.34
C SER A 158 1.46 2.29 3.90
N TYR A 159 2.43 1.80 4.65
CA TYR A 159 3.14 0.55 4.39
C TYR A 159 2.25 -0.62 4.27
N TYR A 160 1.36 -0.79 5.29
CA TYR A 160 0.27 -1.73 5.24
C TYR A 160 -0.90 -1.10 4.50
N LYS A 161 -1.51 -1.89 3.68
CA LYS A 161 -2.66 -1.46 2.88
C LYS A 161 -3.99 -1.84 3.53
N ASP A 162 -4.02 -2.08 4.84
CA ASP A 162 -5.24 -2.48 5.55
C ASP A 162 -6.32 -1.39 5.45
N ALA A 163 -5.97 -0.13 5.72
CA ALA A 163 -6.89 0.98 5.58
C ALA A 163 -7.38 1.15 4.12
N ILE A 164 -6.45 1.12 3.15
CA ILE A 164 -6.77 1.25 1.72
C ILE A 164 -7.64 0.09 1.24
N SER A 165 -7.35 -1.15 1.67
CA SER A 165 -8.14 -2.33 1.29
C SER A 165 -9.58 -2.28 1.83
N MET A 166 -9.82 -1.45 2.84
CA MET A 166 -11.16 -1.15 3.40
C MET A 166 -11.83 0.08 2.76
N GLY A 167 -11.23 0.63 1.70
CA GLY A 167 -11.74 1.80 0.98
C GLY A 167 -11.59 3.10 1.76
N LEU A 168 -10.53 3.22 2.58
CA LEU A 168 -10.17 4.43 3.31
C LEU A 168 -9.05 5.17 2.60
N HIS A 169 -9.12 6.50 2.60
CA HIS A 169 -8.17 7.39 1.94
C HIS A 169 -7.44 8.25 2.97
N GLY A 170 -6.18 8.58 2.66
CA GLY A 170 -5.30 9.37 3.54
C GLY A 170 -4.70 8.58 4.70
N PRO A 171 -3.94 9.23 5.58
CA PRO A 171 -3.26 8.62 6.72
C PRO A 171 -4.22 8.42 7.90
N VAL A 172 -5.19 7.51 7.74
CA VAL A 172 -6.23 7.28 8.73
C VAL A 172 -5.65 6.70 10.01
N GLN A 173 -5.97 7.29 11.15
CA GLN A 173 -5.63 6.81 12.49
C GLN A 173 -6.79 6.05 13.14
N GLU A 174 -7.99 6.60 13.06
CA GLU A 174 -9.18 6.04 13.72
C GLU A 174 -10.41 6.21 12.83
N VAL A 175 -11.27 5.21 12.87
CA VAL A 175 -12.60 5.25 12.25
C VAL A 175 -13.63 4.81 13.27
N VAL A 176 -14.60 5.67 13.54
CA VAL A 176 -15.78 5.36 14.35
C VAL A 176 -16.99 5.35 13.43
N THR A 177 -17.67 4.22 13.35
CA THR A 177 -18.92 4.09 12.59
C THR A 177 -20.08 3.89 13.55
N GLU A 178 -20.92 4.91 13.69
CA GLU A 178 -22.18 4.84 14.44
C GLU A 178 -23.18 4.01 13.63
N ASN A 179 -23.71 2.98 14.25
CA ASN A 179 -24.67 2.08 13.61
C ASN A 179 -25.97 2.03 14.40
N ALA A 180 -27.08 2.43 13.77
CA ALA A 180 -28.38 2.43 14.40
C ALA A 180 -28.93 1.04 14.80
N LEU A 181 -28.31 -0.05 14.34
CA LEU A 181 -28.79 -1.42 14.56
C LEU A 181 -27.88 -2.26 15.47
N SER A 182 -26.67 -1.78 15.79
CA SER A 182 -25.68 -2.50 16.60
C SER A 182 -24.84 -1.51 17.39
N GLU A 183 -23.92 -2.05 18.20
CA GLU A 183 -22.88 -1.22 18.82
C GLU A 183 -22.03 -0.50 17.77
N ASP A 184 -21.49 0.66 18.14
CA ASP A 184 -20.58 1.42 17.29
C ASP A 184 -19.35 0.58 16.97
N GLN A 185 -18.87 0.71 15.74
CA GLN A 185 -17.68 0.01 15.27
C GLN A 185 -16.48 0.94 15.35
N PHE A 186 -15.42 0.46 15.96
CA PHE A 186 -14.15 1.18 16.10
C PHE A 186 -13.07 0.46 15.34
N MET A 187 -12.30 1.19 14.53
CA MET A 187 -11.10 0.70 13.88
C MET A 187 -9.96 1.67 14.15
N HIS A 188 -8.82 1.15 14.54
CA HIS A 188 -7.58 1.91 14.70
C HIS A 188 -6.54 1.39 13.74
N PHE A 189 -5.72 2.31 13.23
CA PHE A 189 -4.62 1.99 12.32
C PHE A 189 -3.34 2.61 12.87
N SER A 190 -2.25 1.87 12.79
CA SER A 190 -0.92 2.40 13.09
C SER A 190 -0.52 3.46 12.05
N GLN A 191 0.50 4.24 12.34
CA GLN A 191 1.00 5.27 11.42
C GLN A 191 1.44 4.69 10.06
N ASP A 192 1.85 3.43 10.02
CA ASP A 192 2.21 2.71 8.80
C ASP A 192 1.02 1.93 8.17
N GLY A 193 -0.22 2.23 8.59
CA GLY A 193 -1.48 1.79 7.97
C GLY A 193 -1.96 0.40 8.33
N GLN A 194 -1.30 -0.29 9.29
CA GLN A 194 -1.75 -1.59 9.78
C GLN A 194 -2.95 -1.43 10.71
N ILE A 195 -3.97 -2.27 10.52
CA ILE A 195 -5.10 -2.32 11.46
C ILE A 195 -4.64 -2.82 12.84
N GLU A 196 -4.93 -2.05 13.87
CA GLU A 196 -4.64 -2.40 15.26
C GLU A 196 -5.80 -3.22 15.84
N ASN A 197 -5.79 -4.51 15.55
CA ASN A 197 -6.74 -5.47 16.11
C ASN A 197 -5.96 -6.54 16.89
N PRO A 198 -6.06 -6.60 18.23
CA PRO A 198 -5.33 -7.56 19.05
C PRO A 198 -5.77 -9.02 18.81
N ASP A 199 -7.00 -9.23 18.32
CA ASP A 199 -7.50 -10.56 18.02
C ASP A 199 -7.00 -11.07 16.67
N LEU A 200 -6.42 -10.20 15.82
CA LEU A 200 -5.89 -10.54 14.51
C LEU A 200 -4.38 -10.79 14.61
N VAL A 201 -3.97 -12.04 14.72
CA VAL A 201 -2.59 -12.50 14.91
C VAL A 201 -2.06 -13.25 13.69
N ALA A 202 -0.78 -13.64 13.71
CA ALA A 202 -0.12 -14.44 12.65
C ALA A 202 -0.35 -13.88 11.23
N ARG A 203 -0.32 -12.56 11.09
CA ARG A 203 -0.59 -11.84 9.83
C ARG A 203 0.49 -12.11 8.79
N GLN A 204 0.06 -12.39 7.56
CA GLN A 204 0.94 -12.55 6.42
C GLN A 204 0.55 -11.55 5.33
N TYR A 205 1.49 -10.72 4.93
CA TYR A 205 1.31 -9.71 3.90
C TYR A 205 2.05 -10.09 2.62
N ASN A 206 1.54 -9.65 1.47
CA ASN A 206 2.31 -9.70 0.26
C ASN A 206 3.37 -8.59 0.24
N ARG A 207 4.24 -8.60 -0.78
CA ARG A 207 5.30 -7.59 -0.94
C ARG A 207 4.80 -6.15 -1.09
N TYR A 208 3.52 -5.97 -1.37
CA TYR A 208 2.89 -4.65 -1.54
C TYR A 208 2.13 -4.17 -0.29
N GLY A 209 2.21 -4.91 0.81
CA GLY A 209 1.59 -4.56 2.08
C GLY A 209 0.11 -4.94 2.20
N TYR A 210 -0.44 -5.73 1.29
CA TYR A 210 -1.81 -6.25 1.39
C TYR A 210 -1.84 -7.54 2.22
N LEU A 211 -2.75 -7.60 3.18
CA LEU A 211 -2.93 -8.76 4.07
C LEU A 211 -3.49 -9.95 3.29
N LEU A 212 -2.75 -11.06 3.23
CA LEU A 212 -3.16 -12.29 2.54
C LEU A 212 -3.85 -13.26 3.47
N SER A 213 -3.33 -13.39 4.70
CA SER A 213 -3.91 -14.28 5.70
C SER A 213 -3.60 -13.80 7.12
N ALA A 214 -4.42 -14.23 8.06
CA ALA A 214 -4.22 -14.04 9.49
C ALA A 214 -4.97 -15.12 10.27
N GLN A 215 -4.78 -15.14 11.58
CA GLN A 215 -5.64 -15.88 12.51
C GLN A 215 -6.40 -14.89 13.37
N MET A 216 -7.70 -15.10 13.51
CA MET A 216 -8.56 -14.33 14.41
C MET A 216 -8.83 -15.14 15.67
N THR A 217 -8.43 -14.60 16.82
CA THR A 217 -8.71 -15.21 18.12
C THR A 217 -10.19 -15.01 18.46
N GLU A 218 -10.86 -16.09 18.83
CA GLU A 218 -12.26 -16.10 19.24
C GLU A 218 -12.39 -16.73 20.64
N GLN A 219 -13.57 -16.62 21.26
CA GLN A 219 -13.82 -17.20 22.58
C GLN A 219 -13.63 -18.71 22.60
N GLU A 220 -13.92 -19.38 21.48
CA GLU A 220 -13.79 -20.84 21.31
C GLU A 220 -12.77 -21.14 20.21
N GLY A 221 -11.47 -20.88 20.49
CA GLY A 221 -10.40 -21.20 19.56
C GLY A 221 -9.97 -20.04 18.66
N HIS A 222 -9.70 -20.34 17.40
CA HIS A 222 -9.32 -19.35 16.41
C HIS A 222 -9.97 -19.66 15.05
N SER A 223 -10.13 -18.63 14.25
CA SER A 223 -10.52 -18.74 12.85
C SER A 223 -9.34 -18.39 11.95
N ASP A 224 -9.03 -19.22 10.96
CA ASP A 224 -8.13 -18.86 9.88
C ASP A 224 -8.84 -17.89 8.93
N VAL A 225 -8.17 -16.79 8.63
CA VAL A 225 -8.70 -15.71 7.77
C VAL A 225 -7.87 -15.61 6.51
N THR A 226 -8.51 -15.57 5.35
CA THR A 226 -7.85 -15.31 4.06
C THR A 226 -8.52 -14.15 3.33
N TYR A 227 -7.72 -13.44 2.52
CA TYR A 227 -8.12 -12.24 1.79
C TYR A 227 -7.73 -12.39 0.32
N ASP A 228 -8.71 -12.23 -0.57
CA ASP A 228 -8.53 -12.26 -2.02
C ASP A 228 -8.74 -10.86 -2.60
N TYR A 229 -7.87 -10.45 -3.53
CA TYR A 229 -7.89 -9.13 -4.16
C TYR A 229 -8.07 -9.26 -5.68
N ASP A 230 -8.69 -8.25 -6.30
CA ASP A 230 -8.74 -8.13 -7.75
C ASP A 230 -7.42 -7.60 -8.34
N SER A 231 -7.39 -7.41 -9.67
CA SER A 231 -6.20 -6.88 -10.36
C SER A 231 -5.87 -5.42 -10.01
N GLN A 232 -6.78 -4.70 -9.37
CA GLN A 232 -6.60 -3.35 -8.86
C GLN A 232 -6.27 -3.33 -7.36
N TYR A 233 -5.99 -4.50 -6.77
CA TYR A 233 -5.73 -4.69 -5.34
C TYR A 233 -6.88 -4.25 -4.42
N ARG A 234 -8.13 -4.29 -4.91
CA ARG A 234 -9.32 -4.11 -4.06
C ARG A 234 -9.74 -5.46 -3.48
N LEU A 235 -10.09 -5.47 -2.19
CA LEU A 235 -10.52 -6.68 -1.50
C LEU A 235 -11.85 -7.19 -2.07
N VAL A 236 -11.85 -8.34 -2.76
CA VAL A 236 -13.06 -8.91 -3.35
C VAL A 236 -13.67 -10.04 -2.53
N ARG A 237 -12.86 -10.70 -1.67
CA ARG A 237 -13.35 -11.74 -0.78
C ARG A 237 -12.53 -11.82 0.50
N ARG A 238 -13.22 -12.07 1.63
CA ARG A 238 -12.63 -12.48 2.89
C ARG A 238 -13.30 -13.76 3.36
N THR A 239 -12.53 -14.78 3.68
CA THR A 239 -13.03 -16.06 4.20
C THR A 239 -12.50 -16.29 5.59
N LEU A 240 -13.37 -16.64 6.54
CA LEU A 240 -13.00 -17.06 7.90
C LEU A 240 -13.45 -18.50 8.08
N ILE A 241 -12.58 -19.35 8.59
CA ILE A 241 -12.87 -20.76 8.85
C ILE A 241 -12.52 -21.06 10.31
N ASN A 242 -13.54 -21.40 11.10
CA ASN A 242 -13.38 -21.95 12.43
C ASN A 242 -13.61 -23.46 12.34
N GLU A 243 -12.53 -24.23 12.30
CA GLU A 243 -12.62 -25.70 12.19
C GLU A 243 -13.25 -26.32 13.44
N THR A 244 -12.96 -25.77 14.63
CA THR A 244 -13.51 -26.29 15.91
C THR A 244 -15.01 -26.16 15.97
N ALA A 245 -15.56 -25.03 15.55
CA ALA A 245 -17.00 -24.80 15.52
C ALA A 245 -17.66 -25.35 14.25
N ASN A 246 -16.88 -25.79 13.26
CA ASN A 246 -17.33 -26.17 11.91
C ASN A 246 -18.16 -25.09 11.25
N ILE A 247 -17.69 -23.83 11.37
CA ILE A 247 -18.34 -22.64 10.82
C ILE A 247 -17.39 -21.98 9.80
N ARG A 248 -17.95 -21.54 8.68
CA ARG A 248 -17.26 -20.76 7.65
C ARG A 248 -18.05 -19.51 7.31
N TYR A 249 -17.40 -18.35 7.33
CA TYR A 249 -17.93 -17.07 6.87
C TYR A 249 -17.27 -16.72 5.55
N ILE A 250 -18.07 -16.31 4.56
CA ILE A 250 -17.57 -15.78 3.29
C ILE A 250 -18.15 -14.38 3.11
N HIS A 251 -17.29 -13.40 2.98
CA HIS A 251 -17.65 -12.02 2.63
C HIS A 251 -17.18 -11.76 1.20
N GLU A 252 -18.07 -11.26 0.36
CA GLU A 252 -17.78 -10.88 -1.04
C GLU A 252 -18.13 -9.41 -1.22
N TYR A 253 -17.27 -8.64 -1.91
CA TYR A 253 -17.38 -7.20 -2.07
C TYR A 253 -17.45 -6.84 -3.54
N THR A 254 -18.24 -5.82 -3.88
CA THR A 254 -18.25 -5.16 -5.19
C THR A 254 -18.01 -3.67 -5.01
N TYR A 255 -17.49 -3.01 -6.04
CA TYR A 255 -17.09 -1.60 -5.98
C TYR A 255 -17.85 -0.77 -7.00
N ASN A 256 -18.05 0.52 -6.68
CA ASN A 256 -18.59 1.52 -7.59
C ASN A 256 -17.49 2.16 -8.45
N GLU A 257 -17.84 3.15 -9.27
CA GLU A 257 -16.93 3.90 -10.13
C GLU A 257 -15.91 4.79 -9.37
N HIS A 258 -16.10 4.95 -8.06
CA HIS A 258 -15.22 5.71 -7.16
C HIS A 258 -14.35 4.80 -6.29
N ASP A 259 -14.24 3.51 -6.63
CA ASP A 259 -13.51 2.48 -5.85
C ASP A 259 -14.02 2.26 -4.41
N GLU A 260 -15.25 2.67 -4.12
CA GLU A 260 -15.90 2.44 -2.84
C GLU A 260 -16.74 1.15 -2.87
N ILE A 261 -16.88 0.46 -1.74
CA ILE A 261 -17.66 -0.77 -1.62
C ILE A 261 -19.15 -0.48 -1.92
N ALA A 262 -19.60 -0.82 -3.11
CA ALA A 262 -21.00 -0.65 -3.52
C ALA A 262 -21.91 -1.67 -2.83
N SER A 263 -21.47 -2.93 -2.74
CA SER A 263 -22.21 -3.96 -2.03
C SER A 263 -21.30 -4.96 -1.33
N GLN A 264 -21.86 -5.59 -0.32
CA GLN A 264 -21.23 -6.71 0.39
C GLN A 264 -22.24 -7.83 0.54
N SER A 265 -21.82 -9.08 0.28
CA SER A 265 -22.55 -10.29 0.60
C SER A 265 -21.80 -11.05 1.68
N GLN A 266 -22.49 -11.45 2.73
CA GLN A 266 -21.95 -12.34 3.78
C GLN A 266 -22.75 -13.64 3.77
N LYS A 267 -22.06 -14.77 3.67
CA LYS A 267 -22.65 -16.11 3.78
C LYS A 267 -22.05 -16.84 4.96
N VAL A 268 -22.88 -17.47 5.76
CA VAL A 268 -22.48 -18.30 6.92
C VAL A 268 -22.84 -19.74 6.63
N PHE A 269 -21.86 -20.61 6.72
CA PHE A 269 -22.01 -22.05 6.55
C PHE A 269 -21.77 -22.77 7.88
N LYS A 270 -22.58 -23.79 8.14
CA LYS A 270 -22.34 -24.77 9.20
C LYS A 270 -22.15 -26.12 8.52
N GLY A 271 -20.91 -26.60 8.50
CA GLY A 271 -20.53 -27.64 7.55
C GLY A 271 -20.72 -27.17 6.10
N ASP A 272 -21.44 -27.95 5.31
CA ASP A 272 -21.76 -27.63 3.90
C ASP A 272 -23.07 -26.84 3.71
N GLU A 273 -23.87 -26.67 4.76
CA GLU A 273 -25.16 -25.97 4.70
C GLU A 273 -24.97 -24.47 4.86
N CYS A 274 -25.47 -23.66 3.90
CA CYS A 274 -25.58 -22.22 4.03
C CYS A 274 -26.78 -21.88 4.92
N VAL A 275 -26.51 -21.47 6.16
CA VAL A 275 -27.53 -21.20 7.18
C VAL A 275 -27.99 -19.74 7.18
N LEU A 276 -27.14 -18.82 6.73
CA LEU A 276 -27.44 -17.38 6.67
C LEU A 276 -26.79 -16.74 5.45
N THR A 277 -27.54 -15.87 4.77
CA THR A 277 -27.00 -14.93 3.78
C THR A 277 -27.46 -13.53 4.13
N LEU A 278 -26.50 -12.58 4.19
CA LEU A 278 -26.75 -11.17 4.42
C LEU A 278 -26.20 -10.40 3.21
N ASN A 279 -27.06 -9.60 2.58
CA ASN A 279 -26.64 -8.68 1.51
C ASN A 279 -26.82 -7.24 1.97
N MET A 280 -25.80 -6.45 1.72
CA MET A 280 -25.70 -5.04 2.08
C MET A 280 -25.42 -4.22 0.82
N HIS A 281 -26.13 -3.10 0.66
CA HIS A 281 -25.92 -2.14 -0.41
C HIS A 281 -25.70 -0.76 0.20
N ASN A 282 -24.62 -0.10 -0.23
CA ASN A 282 -24.24 1.22 0.24
C ASN A 282 -24.69 2.31 -0.72
N SER A 283 -25.16 3.43 -0.14
CA SER A 283 -25.44 4.68 -0.85
C SER A 283 -24.78 5.83 -0.09
N TYR A 284 -23.60 6.20 -0.51
CA TYR A 284 -22.77 7.24 0.14
C TYR A 284 -23.33 8.63 -0.14
N MET A 285 -23.56 9.41 0.91
CA MET A 285 -24.24 10.70 0.85
C MET A 285 -23.29 11.89 1.03
N THR A 286 -22.39 11.79 1.97
CA THR A 286 -21.41 12.86 2.28
C THR A 286 -20.02 12.30 2.48
N ARG A 287 -19.00 13.14 2.22
CA ARG A 287 -17.58 12.81 2.37
C ARG A 287 -16.85 13.92 3.09
N ASP A 288 -15.71 13.57 3.68
CA ASP A 288 -14.74 14.52 4.20
C ASP A 288 -13.77 15.03 3.10
N ASP A 289 -12.82 15.87 3.49
CA ASP A 289 -11.86 16.48 2.58
C ASP A 289 -10.82 15.47 2.02
N GLN A 290 -10.70 14.28 2.64
CA GLN A 290 -9.85 13.18 2.16
C GLN A 290 -10.60 12.24 1.19
N GLY A 291 -11.90 12.48 0.99
CA GLY A 291 -12.76 11.67 0.13
C GLY A 291 -13.42 10.48 0.82
N ASN A 292 -13.19 10.27 2.12
CA ASN A 292 -13.85 9.22 2.88
C ASN A 292 -15.32 9.56 3.15
N TRP A 293 -16.22 8.59 3.01
CA TRP A 293 -17.62 8.82 3.31
C TRP A 293 -17.84 9.06 4.82
N THR A 294 -18.69 10.02 5.13
CA THR A 294 -19.07 10.39 6.49
C THR A 294 -20.54 10.08 6.80
N THR A 295 -21.36 9.93 5.77
CA THR A 295 -22.76 9.50 5.91
C THR A 295 -23.09 8.49 4.79
N ASN A 296 -23.72 7.39 5.16
CA ASN A 296 -24.09 6.30 4.27
C ASN A 296 -25.52 5.80 4.58
N SER A 297 -26.31 5.60 3.55
CA SER A 297 -27.56 4.85 3.65
C SER A 297 -27.30 3.39 3.31
N LEU A 298 -27.36 2.53 4.33
CA LEU A 298 -27.11 1.10 4.20
C LEU A 298 -28.43 0.33 4.10
N SER A 299 -28.65 -0.34 2.97
CA SER A 299 -29.77 -1.25 2.78
C SER A 299 -29.33 -2.69 3.07
N LEU A 300 -30.03 -3.36 3.96
CA LEU A 300 -29.75 -4.71 4.46
C LEU A 300 -30.87 -5.65 4.10
N SER A 301 -30.53 -6.82 3.57
CA SER A 301 -31.47 -7.92 3.37
C SER A 301 -30.84 -9.21 3.87
N TYR A 302 -31.55 -9.99 4.65
CA TYR A 302 -31.03 -11.28 5.08
C TYR A 302 -32.00 -12.44 4.80
N TRP A 303 -31.42 -13.59 4.56
CA TRP A 303 -32.10 -14.86 4.31
C TRP A 303 -31.59 -15.90 5.30
N GLU A 304 -32.52 -16.55 5.97
CA GLU A 304 -32.24 -17.69 6.81
C GLU A 304 -32.76 -18.95 6.15
N LYS A 305 -31.90 -19.95 6.00
CA LYS A 305 -32.23 -21.23 5.33
C LYS A 305 -32.96 -21.06 3.98
N GLY A 306 -32.50 -20.07 3.19
CA GLY A 306 -33.04 -19.81 1.86
C GLY A 306 -34.35 -19.00 1.78
N SER A 307 -34.96 -18.66 2.92
CA SER A 307 -36.14 -17.79 2.97
C SER A 307 -35.75 -16.37 3.39
N GLN A 308 -36.22 -15.36 2.65
CA GLN A 308 -36.00 -13.97 3.02
C GLN A 308 -36.74 -13.67 4.33
N SER A 309 -35.97 -13.24 5.37
CA SER A 309 -36.52 -13.02 6.69
C SER A 309 -36.78 -11.54 6.97
N GLN A 310 -35.92 -10.64 6.46
CA GLN A 310 -36.06 -9.20 6.73
C GLN A 310 -35.36 -8.36 5.66
N HIS A 311 -35.88 -7.14 5.47
CA HIS A 311 -35.24 -6.05 4.75
C HIS A 311 -35.34 -4.78 5.58
N THR A 312 -34.25 -4.03 5.70
CA THR A 312 -34.22 -2.77 6.43
C THR A 312 -33.21 -1.80 5.80
N THR A 313 -33.42 -0.51 6.07
CA THR A 313 -32.46 0.53 5.67
C THR A 313 -32.08 1.34 6.90
N VAL A 314 -30.80 1.59 7.08
CA VAL A 314 -30.28 2.36 8.19
C VAL A 314 -29.34 3.46 7.70
N LEU A 315 -29.35 4.57 8.42
CA LEU A 315 -28.39 5.62 8.23
C LEU A 315 -27.18 5.33 9.13
N GLN A 316 -26.01 5.29 8.53
CA GLN A 316 -24.72 5.20 9.23
C GLN A 316 -24.02 6.54 9.18
N LYS A 317 -23.35 6.89 10.27
CA LYS A 317 -22.45 8.03 10.33
C LYS A 317 -21.04 7.53 10.65
N ARG A 318 -20.04 8.17 10.06
CA ARG A 318 -18.65 7.87 10.28
C ARG A 318 -17.89 9.12 10.65
N THR A 319 -17.05 9.00 11.68
CA THR A 319 -16.05 9.99 12.06
C THR A 319 -14.67 9.41 11.85
N LEU A 320 -13.77 10.18 11.25
CA LEU A 320 -12.40 9.77 11.00
C LEU A 320 -11.43 10.72 11.69
N ALA A 321 -10.37 10.17 12.26
CA ALA A 321 -9.19 10.90 12.67
C ALA A 321 -8.00 10.48 11.80
N TYR A 322 -7.08 11.41 11.57
CA TYR A 322 -5.91 11.22 10.72
C TYR A 322 -4.64 11.46 11.51
N TRP A 323 -3.59 10.77 11.16
CA TRP A 323 -2.25 11.06 11.65
C TRP A 323 -1.83 12.45 11.14
N GLU A 324 -1.24 13.25 12.02
CA GLU A 324 -0.63 14.52 11.61
C GLU A 324 0.63 14.24 10.79
N GLU A 325 0.84 15.03 9.72
CA GLU A 325 2.02 14.95 8.84
C GLU A 325 3.31 15.39 9.53
#